data_59e21048289eaec79d8e7411a780ebcd
#
_entry.id   59e21048289eaec79d8e7411a780ebcd
#
_cell.length_a   1.000
_cell.length_b   1.000
_cell.length_c   1.000
_cell.angle_alpha   90.00
_cell.angle_beta   90.00
_cell.angle_gamma   90.00
#
_symmetry.space_group_name_H-M   'P 1'
#
loop_
_entity.id
_entity.type
_entity.pdbx_description
1 polymer ?
#
loop_
_entity_poly.entity_id
_entity_poly.type
_entity_poly.pdbx_seq_one_letter_code
_entity_poly.pdbx_strand_id
1 'polypeptide(L)'
;MNKMKKTKIFNILTIYPNIFDSYFGLAIIKKAIDKKIIKTNVFNLRDFSKDNYKSVDDKPYGGGAGMIMRVDIIFNAMDKILKKGKVKSHIVVFSAKGKVMQQKDLERLKKYDNLTLICGRFEGIDQRVIDKIADEEISIGEYVLAGGEIPALTLIEGVTRLLPDVLGNKDSLSEESYKEQGFLEAGQYTRPEKFYPDPKNKRKSWGVPKVLLSGNHKEIQKYHNKSN
;
A
#
# COMPACT_ATOMS: atom_id res chain seq x y z
N MET A 1 28.77 -14.06 -9.44
CA MET A 1 27.96 -14.59 -8.33
C MET A 1 26.61 -13.87 -8.33
N ASN A 2 25.55 -14.56 -8.74
CA ASN A 2 24.18 -14.02 -8.66
C ASN A 2 23.81 -13.91 -7.17
N LYS A 3 23.77 -12.71 -6.61
CA LYS A 3 23.18 -12.50 -5.28
C LYS A 3 21.72 -12.98 -5.38
N MET A 4 21.39 -14.07 -4.72
CA MET A 4 19.99 -14.50 -4.60
C MET A 4 19.18 -13.31 -4.12
N LYS A 5 18.21 -12.85 -4.93
CA LYS A 5 17.32 -11.76 -4.58
C LYS A 5 16.54 -12.18 -3.34
N LYS A 6 16.66 -11.42 -2.26
CA LYS A 6 15.98 -11.72 -1.00
C LYS A 6 14.49 -11.45 -1.18
N THR A 7 13.65 -12.44 -0.91
CA THR A 7 12.17 -12.29 -0.92
C THR A 7 11.76 -11.29 0.14
N LYS A 8 10.99 -10.26 -0.24
CA LYS A 8 10.41 -9.31 0.70
C LYS A 8 9.19 -9.93 1.38
N ILE A 9 9.10 -9.80 2.70
CA ILE A 9 8.03 -10.40 3.50
C ILE A 9 7.10 -9.31 4.03
N PHE A 10 5.80 -9.50 3.83
CA PHE A 10 4.75 -8.72 4.48
C PHE A 10 4.02 -9.60 5.49
N ASN A 11 4.10 -9.25 6.77
CA ASN A 11 3.29 -9.84 7.83
C ASN A 11 2.13 -8.88 8.11
N ILE A 12 0.90 -9.36 8.05
CA ILE A 12 -0.30 -8.55 8.22
C ILE A 12 -1.07 -9.10 9.43
N LEU A 13 -1.27 -8.25 10.43
CA LEU A 13 -2.07 -8.54 11.61
C LEU A 13 -3.44 -7.88 11.45
N THR A 14 -4.50 -8.67 11.44
CA THR A 14 -5.87 -8.20 11.22
C THR A 14 -6.87 -9.10 11.93
N ILE A 15 -8.09 -8.63 12.15
CA ILE A 15 -9.22 -9.45 12.59
C ILE A 15 -10.10 -9.95 11.43
N TYR A 16 -9.77 -9.53 10.20
CA TYR A 16 -10.48 -9.89 8.96
C TYR A 16 -9.52 -10.40 7.87
N PRO A 17 -8.88 -11.57 8.05
CA PRO A 17 -7.85 -12.07 7.13
C PRO A 17 -8.35 -12.23 5.69
N ASN A 18 -9.60 -12.61 5.47
CA ASN A 18 -10.17 -12.91 4.15
C ASN A 18 -10.28 -11.67 3.23
N ILE A 19 -10.16 -10.45 3.77
CA ILE A 19 -10.12 -9.22 2.96
C ILE A 19 -8.98 -9.25 1.94
N PHE A 20 -7.88 -9.90 2.27
CA PHE A 20 -6.66 -9.93 1.47
C PHE A 20 -6.70 -10.96 0.33
N ASP A 21 -7.54 -11.99 0.42
CA ASP A 21 -7.50 -13.16 -0.47
C ASP A 21 -7.75 -12.77 -1.93
N SER A 22 -8.79 -11.97 -2.19
CA SER A 22 -9.14 -11.55 -3.56
C SER A 22 -8.04 -10.71 -4.20
N TYR A 23 -7.44 -9.78 -3.43
CA TYR A 23 -6.44 -8.87 -3.95
C TYR A 23 -5.09 -9.56 -4.19
N PHE A 24 -4.68 -10.47 -3.31
CA PHE A 24 -3.45 -11.24 -3.46
C PHE A 24 -3.53 -12.27 -4.59
N GLY A 25 -4.74 -12.67 -4.98
CA GLY A 25 -4.98 -13.58 -6.10
C GLY A 25 -4.93 -12.93 -7.49
N LEU A 26 -4.71 -11.62 -7.61
CA LEU A 26 -4.87 -10.87 -8.86
C LEU A 26 -3.66 -10.00 -9.22
N ALA A 27 -3.59 -9.63 -10.49
CA ALA A 27 -2.74 -8.61 -11.09
C ALA A 27 -1.26 -8.69 -10.67
N ILE A 28 -0.67 -7.54 -10.30
CA ILE A 28 0.74 -7.37 -10.01
C ILE A 28 1.17 -8.11 -8.74
N ILE A 29 0.28 -8.16 -7.73
CA ILE A 29 0.58 -8.80 -6.45
C ILE A 29 0.70 -10.31 -6.63
N LYS A 30 -0.26 -10.94 -7.34
CA LYS A 30 -0.18 -12.36 -7.67
C LYS A 30 1.12 -12.70 -8.41
N LYS A 31 1.46 -11.92 -9.45
CA LYS A 31 2.71 -12.13 -10.21
C LYS A 31 3.95 -12.05 -9.31
N ALA A 32 3.99 -11.11 -8.37
CA ALA A 32 5.11 -10.94 -7.45
C ALA A 32 5.22 -12.10 -6.45
N ILE A 33 4.09 -12.64 -5.99
CA ILE A 33 4.02 -13.84 -5.13
C ILE A 33 4.49 -15.08 -5.91
N ASP A 34 3.95 -15.33 -7.11
CA ASP A 34 4.28 -16.48 -7.96
C ASP A 34 5.79 -16.50 -8.31
N LYS A 35 6.37 -15.31 -8.57
CA LYS A 35 7.82 -15.13 -8.80
C LYS A 35 8.66 -15.15 -7.53
N LYS A 36 8.06 -15.34 -6.35
CA LYS A 36 8.74 -15.32 -5.04
C LYS A 36 9.52 -14.01 -4.76
N ILE A 37 9.12 -12.90 -5.40
CA ILE A 37 9.66 -11.58 -5.13
C ILE A 37 9.15 -11.09 -3.78
N ILE A 38 7.87 -11.34 -3.50
CA ILE A 38 7.25 -11.09 -2.21
C ILE A 38 6.66 -12.36 -1.62
N LYS A 39 6.48 -12.35 -0.29
CA LYS A 39 5.69 -13.32 0.48
C LYS A 39 4.77 -12.55 1.41
N THR A 40 3.49 -12.92 1.44
CA THR A 40 2.49 -12.36 2.34
C THR A 40 2.09 -13.41 3.36
N ASN A 41 2.11 -13.04 4.64
CA ASN A 41 1.61 -13.87 5.75
C ASN A 41 0.50 -13.06 6.44
N VAL A 42 -0.72 -13.54 6.39
CA VAL A 42 -1.87 -12.90 7.06
C VAL A 42 -2.17 -13.65 8.34
N PHE A 43 -2.20 -12.95 9.46
CA PHE A 43 -2.42 -13.48 10.78
C PHE A 43 -3.74 -12.94 11.35
N ASN A 44 -4.62 -13.85 11.78
CA ASN A 44 -5.82 -13.45 12.49
C ASN A 44 -5.46 -13.14 13.95
N LEU A 45 -5.66 -11.91 14.38
CA LEU A 45 -5.38 -11.48 15.77
C LEU A 45 -6.18 -12.27 16.81
N ARG A 46 -7.35 -12.78 16.45
CA ARG A 46 -8.16 -13.63 17.34
C ARG A 46 -7.47 -14.91 17.76
N ASP A 47 -6.51 -15.43 16.97
CA ASP A 47 -5.76 -16.65 17.26
C ASP A 47 -4.69 -16.45 18.37
N PHE A 48 -4.46 -15.20 18.77
CA PHE A 48 -3.51 -14.84 19.83
C PHE A 48 -4.21 -14.50 21.16
N SER A 49 -5.54 -14.50 21.16
CA SER A 49 -6.32 -14.42 22.39
C SER A 49 -6.31 -15.74 23.15
N LYS A 50 -6.27 -15.66 24.48
CA LYS A 50 -6.26 -16.82 25.38
C LYS A 50 -7.64 -17.16 25.93
N ASP A 51 -8.61 -16.26 25.76
CA ASP A 51 -9.98 -16.48 26.23
C ASP A 51 -10.81 -17.28 25.21
N ASN A 52 -11.90 -17.90 25.70
CA ASN A 52 -12.77 -18.75 24.89
C ASN A 52 -13.55 -17.97 23.82
N TYR A 53 -13.74 -16.65 24.00
CA TYR A 53 -14.46 -15.77 23.07
C TYR A 53 -13.55 -15.19 21.99
N LYS A 54 -12.23 -15.44 22.09
CA LYS A 54 -11.22 -14.87 21.20
C LYS A 54 -11.30 -13.35 21.11
N SER A 55 -11.48 -12.70 22.28
CA SER A 55 -11.63 -11.25 22.40
C SER A 55 -10.33 -10.55 22.01
N VAL A 56 -10.43 -9.50 21.21
CA VAL A 56 -9.29 -8.70 20.72
C VAL A 56 -9.37 -7.25 21.14
N ASP A 57 -10.48 -6.85 21.74
CA ASP A 57 -10.84 -5.48 22.10
C ASP A 57 -11.42 -5.42 23.53
N ASP A 58 -11.42 -4.22 24.11
CA ASP A 58 -11.99 -3.95 25.42
C ASP A 58 -12.38 -2.45 25.52
N LYS A 59 -13.11 -2.09 26.59
CA LYS A 59 -13.54 -0.72 26.86
C LYS A 59 -12.35 0.19 27.12
N PRO A 60 -12.40 1.44 26.60
CA PRO A 60 -11.33 2.41 26.88
C PRO A 60 -11.31 2.84 28.35
N TYR A 61 -10.11 3.01 28.90
CA TYR A 61 -9.95 3.70 30.18
C TYR A 61 -10.40 5.16 30.05
N GLY A 62 -11.03 5.69 31.07
CA GLY A 62 -11.59 7.03 31.04
C GLY A 62 -12.99 7.14 30.44
N GLY A 63 -13.55 6.02 29.97
CA GLY A 63 -14.87 5.97 29.31
C GLY A 63 -14.84 6.40 27.88
N GLY A 64 -15.99 6.50 27.25
CA GLY A 64 -16.18 6.83 25.84
C GLY A 64 -16.97 5.76 25.11
N ALA A 65 -17.37 6.06 23.86
CA ALA A 65 -18.06 5.11 22.99
C ALA A 65 -17.08 4.13 22.35
N GLY A 66 -17.57 2.94 22.04
CA GLY A 66 -16.81 1.94 21.29
C GLY A 66 -15.81 1.14 22.12
N MET A 67 -14.92 0.45 21.40
CA MET A 67 -13.93 -0.49 21.94
C MET A 67 -12.55 -0.18 21.35
N ILE A 68 -11.50 -0.56 22.06
CA ILE A 68 -10.10 -0.38 21.63
C ILE A 68 -9.42 -1.74 21.54
N MET A 69 -8.62 -1.95 20.50
CA MET A 69 -7.85 -3.20 20.34
C MET A 69 -6.80 -3.32 21.43
N ARG A 70 -6.78 -4.49 22.06
CA ARG A 70 -5.99 -4.80 23.26
C ARG A 70 -4.50 -4.94 22.95
N VAL A 71 -3.68 -4.33 23.80
CA VAL A 71 -2.20 -4.37 23.69
C VAL A 71 -1.64 -5.78 23.87
N ASP A 72 -2.18 -6.57 24.82
CA ASP A 72 -1.67 -7.92 25.11
C ASP A 72 -1.85 -8.90 23.95
N ILE A 73 -2.95 -8.78 23.20
CA ILE A 73 -3.20 -9.62 22.02
C ILE A 73 -2.20 -9.28 20.90
N ILE A 74 -2.00 -8.00 20.63
CA ILE A 74 -1.04 -7.54 19.62
C ILE A 74 0.38 -7.92 20.04
N PHE A 75 0.74 -7.72 21.30
CA PHE A 75 2.05 -8.12 21.84
C PHE A 75 2.30 -9.62 21.66
N ASN A 76 1.34 -10.47 22.03
CA ASN A 76 1.44 -11.91 21.87
C ASN A 76 1.62 -12.33 20.39
N ALA A 77 0.94 -11.65 19.47
CA ALA A 77 1.11 -11.85 18.02
C ALA A 77 2.53 -11.48 17.58
N MET A 78 3.01 -10.30 17.98
CA MET A 78 4.33 -9.81 17.62
C MET A 78 5.46 -10.71 18.15
N ASP A 79 5.37 -11.19 19.38
CA ASP A 79 6.35 -12.12 19.98
C ASP A 79 6.49 -13.41 19.16
N LYS A 80 5.39 -13.95 18.65
CA LYS A 80 5.38 -15.15 17.81
C LYS A 80 5.88 -14.90 16.38
N ILE A 81 5.59 -13.73 15.81
CA ILE A 81 5.85 -13.41 14.40
C ILE A 81 7.27 -12.90 14.20
N LEU A 82 7.74 -12.04 15.10
CA LEU A 82 9.09 -11.49 15.06
C LEU A 82 10.10 -12.55 15.55
N LYS A 83 10.49 -13.44 14.66
CA LYS A 83 11.62 -14.33 14.93
C LYS A 83 12.87 -13.49 15.18
N LYS A 84 13.54 -13.72 16.32
CA LYS A 84 14.84 -13.13 16.64
C LYS A 84 15.86 -13.47 15.54
N GLY A 85 16.28 -12.49 14.75
CA GLY A 85 17.26 -12.67 13.67
C GLY A 85 17.74 -11.34 13.10
N LYS A 86 18.87 -11.35 12.38
CA LYS A 86 19.47 -10.16 11.72
C LYS A 86 18.70 -9.74 10.43
N VAL A 87 17.37 -9.68 10.50
CA VAL A 87 16.55 -9.28 9.37
C VAL A 87 16.14 -7.82 9.56
N LYS A 88 16.34 -7.00 8.54
CA LYS A 88 15.92 -5.60 8.58
C LYS A 88 14.39 -5.52 8.54
N SER A 89 13.78 -5.43 9.71
CA SER A 89 12.33 -5.39 9.92
C SER A 89 11.84 -3.98 10.23
N HIS A 90 10.57 -3.70 9.94
CA HIS A 90 9.90 -2.45 10.28
C HIS A 90 8.41 -2.70 10.53
N ILE A 91 7.88 -2.10 11.60
CA ILE A 91 6.52 -2.30 12.08
C ILE A 91 5.72 -1.02 11.85
N VAL A 92 4.63 -1.14 11.09
CA VAL A 92 3.74 -0.04 10.76
C VAL A 92 2.37 -0.28 11.36
N VAL A 93 1.84 0.73 12.04
CA VAL A 93 0.44 0.81 12.45
C VAL A 93 -0.29 1.81 11.56
N PHE A 94 -1.50 1.47 11.16
CA PHE A 94 -2.34 2.40 10.39
C PHE A 94 -3.37 3.07 11.27
N SER A 95 -3.40 4.41 11.22
CA SER A 95 -4.40 5.23 11.88
C SER A 95 -4.63 6.55 11.15
N ALA A 96 -5.76 7.20 11.40
CA ALA A 96 -6.05 8.53 10.84
C ALA A 96 -5.13 9.63 11.41
N LYS A 97 -4.53 9.41 12.60
CA LYS A 97 -3.60 10.36 13.24
C LYS A 97 -2.17 10.25 12.71
N GLY A 98 -1.84 9.15 12.03
CA GLY A 98 -0.51 8.87 11.53
C GLY A 98 -0.04 9.89 10.50
N LYS A 99 1.25 9.91 10.24
CA LYS A 99 1.83 10.71 9.17
C LYS A 99 1.26 10.28 7.83
N VAL A 100 0.78 11.23 7.02
CA VAL A 100 0.28 10.94 5.66
C VAL A 100 1.39 10.37 4.79
N MET A 101 1.15 9.17 4.27
CA MET A 101 2.08 8.42 3.41
C MET A 101 2.28 9.12 2.07
N GLN A 102 3.53 9.22 1.64
CA GLN A 102 3.93 9.77 0.35
C GLN A 102 4.80 8.76 -0.41
N GLN A 103 5.04 9.00 -1.70
CA GLN A 103 5.88 8.14 -2.54
C GLN A 103 7.26 7.88 -1.92
N LYS A 104 7.89 8.90 -1.32
CA LYS A 104 9.18 8.77 -0.62
C LYS A 104 9.14 7.79 0.57
N ASP A 105 7.98 7.63 1.21
CA ASP A 105 7.82 6.67 2.31
C ASP A 105 7.81 5.24 1.76
N LEU A 106 7.16 4.99 0.62
CA LEU A 106 7.19 3.70 -0.08
C LEU A 106 8.62 3.34 -0.52
N GLU A 107 9.38 4.31 -1.06
CA GLU A 107 10.78 4.15 -1.43
C GLU A 107 11.69 3.83 -0.23
N ARG A 108 11.40 4.40 0.92
CA ARG A 108 12.09 4.11 2.18
C ARG A 108 11.72 2.72 2.69
N LEU A 109 10.42 2.40 2.72
CA LEU A 109 9.90 1.12 3.23
C LEU A 109 10.32 -0.07 2.34
N LYS A 110 10.52 0.14 1.05
CA LYS A 110 11.09 -0.85 0.13
C LYS A 110 12.43 -1.42 0.63
N LYS A 111 13.22 -0.64 1.38
CA LYS A 111 14.57 -1.02 1.85
C LYS A 111 14.58 -2.01 3.02
N TYR A 112 13.44 -2.27 3.65
CA TYR A 112 13.31 -3.29 4.69
C TYR A 112 13.05 -4.65 4.08
N ASP A 113 13.56 -5.71 4.68
CA ASP A 113 13.31 -7.08 4.23
C ASP A 113 11.92 -7.57 4.64
N ASN A 114 11.52 -7.22 5.87
CA ASN A 114 10.22 -7.55 6.44
C ASN A 114 9.47 -6.26 6.79
N LEU A 115 8.21 -6.18 6.42
CA LEU A 115 7.27 -5.19 6.91
C LEU A 115 6.18 -5.91 7.69
N THR A 116 5.94 -5.51 8.93
CA THR A 116 4.82 -5.98 9.73
C THR A 116 3.78 -4.86 9.81
N LEU A 117 2.57 -5.14 9.35
CA LEU A 117 1.49 -4.19 9.16
C LEU A 117 0.38 -4.51 10.16
N ILE A 118 0.10 -3.62 11.09
CA ILE A 118 -0.93 -3.79 12.10
C ILE A 118 -2.17 -3.02 11.66
N CYS A 119 -3.25 -3.74 11.35
CA CYS A 119 -4.52 -3.18 10.91
C CYS A 119 -5.41 -2.91 12.12
N GLY A 120 -5.57 -1.64 12.48
CA GLY A 120 -6.49 -1.22 13.53
C GLY A 120 -7.96 -1.36 13.11
N ARG A 121 -8.83 -1.55 14.09
CA ARG A 121 -10.30 -1.58 13.97
C ARG A 121 -10.93 -0.91 15.20
N PHE A 122 -12.27 -0.83 15.21
CA PHE A 122 -13.04 -0.19 16.27
C PHE A 122 -12.67 1.29 16.40
N GLU A 123 -12.51 1.80 17.64
CA GLU A 123 -12.05 3.19 17.91
C GLU A 123 -10.52 3.34 17.81
N GLY A 124 -9.81 2.24 17.49
CA GLY A 124 -8.36 2.23 17.30
C GLY A 124 -7.63 1.15 18.09
N ILE A 125 -6.34 1.36 18.25
CA ILE A 125 -5.42 0.46 18.92
C ILE A 125 -4.93 1.12 20.21
N ASP A 126 -4.74 0.33 21.26
CA ASP A 126 -4.15 0.79 22.52
C ASP A 126 -2.85 1.56 22.25
N GLN A 127 -2.73 2.77 22.81
CA GLN A 127 -1.60 3.68 22.55
C GLN A 127 -0.25 3.05 22.88
N ARG A 128 -0.19 2.11 23.82
CA ARG A 128 1.05 1.38 24.17
C ARG A 128 1.61 0.57 23.00
N VAL A 129 0.77 0.15 22.05
CA VAL A 129 1.25 -0.52 20.81
C VAL A 129 2.00 0.50 19.94
N ILE A 130 1.45 1.70 19.79
CA ILE A 130 2.10 2.77 19.02
C ILE A 130 3.43 3.16 19.67
N ASP A 131 3.44 3.38 20.99
CA ASP A 131 4.59 3.92 21.71
C ASP A 131 5.72 2.93 21.94
N LYS A 132 5.42 1.61 21.95
CA LYS A 132 6.36 0.56 22.41
C LYS A 132 6.62 -0.56 21.42
N ILE A 133 5.78 -0.75 20.41
CA ILE A 133 5.86 -1.85 19.47
C ILE A 133 6.05 -1.33 18.04
N ALA A 134 5.31 -0.31 17.62
CA ALA A 134 5.40 0.24 16.28
C ALA A 134 6.69 1.04 16.08
N ASP A 135 7.26 0.95 14.87
CA ASP A 135 8.34 1.85 14.45
C ASP A 135 7.77 3.15 13.88
N GLU A 136 6.56 3.09 13.30
CA GLU A 136 5.86 4.29 12.81
C GLU A 136 4.35 4.08 12.72
N GLU A 137 3.62 5.22 12.78
CA GLU A 137 2.18 5.32 12.59
C GLU A 137 1.91 6.06 11.27
N ILE A 138 1.15 5.42 10.35
CA ILE A 138 0.91 5.91 8.98
C ILE A 138 -0.57 6.11 8.74
N SER A 139 -0.91 7.25 8.10
CA SER A 139 -2.19 7.51 7.46
C SER A 139 -2.07 7.44 5.94
N ILE A 140 -3.12 7.09 5.22
CA ILE A 140 -3.17 7.16 3.76
C ILE A 140 -3.90 8.40 3.23
N GLY A 141 -4.34 9.28 4.12
CA GLY A 141 -5.01 10.54 3.77
C GLY A 141 -5.75 11.15 4.95
N GLU A 142 -6.21 12.38 4.78
CA GLU A 142 -6.94 13.15 5.79
C GLU A 142 -8.42 12.77 5.81
N TYR A 143 -8.71 11.51 6.08
CA TYR A 143 -10.06 10.95 6.20
C TYR A 143 -10.04 9.69 7.08
N VAL A 144 -11.21 9.30 7.58
CA VAL A 144 -11.37 8.14 8.46
C VAL A 144 -11.89 6.94 7.67
N LEU A 145 -11.27 5.79 7.89
CA LEU A 145 -11.69 4.49 7.38
C LEU A 145 -12.13 3.58 8.54
N ALA A 146 -12.93 2.57 8.21
CA ALA A 146 -13.39 1.58 9.21
C ALA A 146 -12.27 0.67 9.74
N GLY A 147 -11.07 0.68 9.13
CA GLY A 147 -9.94 -0.13 9.59
C GLY A 147 -8.69 0.00 8.73
N GLY A 148 -7.63 -0.66 9.17
CA GLY A 148 -6.29 -0.58 8.60
C GLY A 148 -6.02 -1.50 7.41
N GLU A 149 -6.96 -2.35 6.98
CA GLU A 149 -6.73 -3.34 5.92
C GLU A 149 -6.55 -2.69 4.55
N ILE A 150 -7.36 -1.69 4.21
CA ILE A 150 -7.20 -0.93 2.94
C ILE A 150 -5.90 -0.13 2.94
N PRO A 151 -5.54 0.60 4.00
CA PRO A 151 -4.21 1.18 4.14
C PRO A 151 -3.06 0.17 3.95
N ALA A 152 -3.18 -1.03 4.55
CA ALA A 152 -2.19 -2.09 4.39
C ALA A 152 -2.07 -2.55 2.93
N LEU A 153 -3.18 -2.77 2.23
CA LEU A 153 -3.18 -3.11 0.81
C LEU A 153 -2.52 -2.02 -0.05
N THR A 154 -2.82 -0.75 0.22
CA THR A 154 -2.23 0.40 -0.46
C THR A 154 -0.71 0.41 -0.30
N LEU A 155 -0.20 0.21 0.92
CA LEU A 155 1.23 0.15 1.20
C LEU A 155 1.88 -1.07 0.52
N ILE A 156 1.26 -2.25 0.62
CA ILE A 156 1.77 -3.49 0.00
C ILE A 156 1.91 -3.31 -1.52
N GLU A 157 0.89 -2.78 -2.18
CA GLU A 157 0.93 -2.52 -3.63
C GLU A 157 2.01 -1.51 -3.97
N GLY A 158 1.99 -0.33 -3.32
CA GLY A 158 2.94 0.73 -3.57
C GLY A 158 4.40 0.29 -3.40
N VAL A 159 4.70 -0.49 -2.35
CA VAL A 159 6.04 -1.05 -2.15
C VAL A 159 6.36 -2.13 -3.18
N THR A 160 5.40 -3.02 -3.48
CA THR A 160 5.62 -4.16 -4.37
C THR A 160 5.96 -3.70 -5.79
N ARG A 161 5.24 -2.71 -6.34
CA ARG A 161 5.51 -2.19 -7.69
C ARG A 161 6.89 -1.55 -7.85
N LEU A 162 7.49 -1.09 -6.74
CA LEU A 162 8.85 -0.54 -6.72
C LEU A 162 9.95 -1.61 -6.67
N LEU A 163 9.61 -2.88 -6.47
CA LEU A 163 10.59 -3.96 -6.44
C LEU A 163 11.04 -4.34 -7.85
N PRO A 164 12.31 -4.71 -8.03
CA PRO A 164 12.81 -5.16 -9.34
C PRO A 164 12.02 -6.37 -9.88
N ASP A 165 11.78 -6.40 -11.19
CA ASP A 165 11.14 -7.48 -11.96
C ASP A 165 9.64 -7.69 -11.66
N VAL A 166 9.01 -6.75 -10.95
CA VAL A 166 7.57 -6.73 -10.72
C VAL A 166 6.85 -6.08 -11.91
N LEU A 167 7.25 -4.88 -12.31
CA LEU A 167 6.76 -4.23 -13.53
C LEU A 167 7.44 -4.81 -14.76
N GLY A 168 6.68 -4.92 -15.85
CA GLY A 168 7.17 -5.47 -17.11
C GLY A 168 8.18 -4.56 -17.84
N ASN A 169 7.99 -3.25 -17.75
CA ASN A 169 8.90 -2.25 -18.29
C ASN A 169 9.59 -1.49 -17.15
N LYS A 170 10.92 -1.48 -17.16
CA LYS A 170 11.72 -0.75 -16.15
C LYS A 170 11.59 0.77 -16.27
N ASP A 171 11.32 1.25 -17.48
CA ASP A 171 11.19 2.68 -17.76
C ASP A 171 9.85 3.25 -17.24
N SER A 172 8.87 2.38 -16.94
CA SER A 172 7.57 2.80 -16.40
C SER A 172 7.67 3.58 -15.10
N LEU A 173 8.73 3.37 -14.29
CA LEU A 173 8.96 4.11 -13.04
C LEU A 173 9.66 5.45 -13.26
N SER A 174 10.28 5.68 -14.42
CA SER A 174 11.12 6.87 -14.66
C SER A 174 10.31 8.12 -14.99
N GLU A 175 9.10 7.96 -15.50
CA GLU A 175 8.25 9.05 -15.97
C GLU A 175 6.94 9.22 -15.16
N GLU A 176 6.82 8.49 -14.03
CA GLU A 176 5.61 8.50 -13.20
C GLU A 176 5.48 9.76 -12.35
N SER A 177 4.22 10.09 -12.03
CA SER A 177 3.89 11.13 -11.06
C SER A 177 4.60 10.87 -9.72
N TYR A 178 4.99 11.97 -9.04
CA TYR A 178 5.71 11.93 -7.75
C TYR A 178 7.13 11.35 -7.77
N LYS A 179 7.76 11.14 -8.95
CA LYS A 179 9.19 10.81 -9.04
C LYS A 179 10.06 11.90 -8.39
N GLU A 180 9.61 13.15 -8.49
CA GLU A 180 10.10 14.33 -7.80
C GLU A 180 8.95 15.02 -7.08
N GLN A 181 9.26 15.82 -6.06
CA GLN A 181 8.22 16.51 -5.28
C GLN A 181 7.40 17.44 -6.19
N GLY A 182 6.10 17.22 -6.25
CA GLY A 182 5.17 18.02 -7.05
C GLY A 182 5.11 17.68 -8.54
N PHE A 183 5.93 16.73 -9.03
CA PHE A 183 5.82 16.29 -10.42
C PHE A 183 4.57 15.44 -10.64
N LEU A 184 3.76 15.86 -11.61
CA LEU A 184 2.63 15.08 -12.12
C LEU A 184 2.82 14.87 -13.62
N GLU A 185 2.65 13.62 -14.06
CA GLU A 185 2.69 13.31 -15.49
C GLU A 185 1.52 13.96 -16.25
N ALA A 186 1.76 14.31 -17.52
CA ALA A 186 0.71 14.85 -18.38
C ALA A 186 -0.34 13.79 -18.71
N GLY A 187 -1.55 14.23 -19.06
CA GLY A 187 -2.63 13.35 -19.50
C GLY A 187 -2.21 12.48 -20.68
N GLN A 188 -2.46 11.18 -20.59
CA GLN A 188 -2.15 10.22 -21.64
C GLN A 188 -3.37 9.92 -22.49
N TYR A 189 -3.15 9.63 -23.77
CA TYR A 189 -4.21 9.36 -24.75
C TYR A 189 -3.91 8.05 -25.48
N THR A 190 -4.98 7.33 -25.82
CA THR A 190 -4.92 6.09 -26.61
C THR A 190 -5.85 6.18 -27.81
N ARG A 191 -5.88 5.14 -28.64
CA ARG A 191 -6.79 5.02 -29.79
C ARG A 191 -8.25 4.90 -29.34
N PRO A 192 -9.20 5.45 -30.11
CA PRO A 192 -9.03 6.12 -31.42
C PRO A 192 -8.61 7.61 -31.28
N GLU A 193 -7.97 8.17 -32.33
CA GLU A 193 -7.58 9.58 -32.39
C GLU A 193 -8.75 10.54 -32.14
N LYS A 194 -9.93 10.21 -32.67
CA LYS A 194 -11.18 10.93 -32.45
C LYS A 194 -12.25 9.97 -31.98
N PHE A 195 -12.80 10.25 -30.81
CA PHE A 195 -13.95 9.53 -30.27
C PHE A 195 -15.23 10.37 -30.45
N TYR A 196 -16.30 9.75 -30.91
CA TYR A 196 -17.61 10.37 -31.09
C TYR A 196 -18.59 9.79 -30.08
N PRO A 197 -18.90 10.50 -28.98
CA PRO A 197 -19.80 10.01 -27.95
C PRO A 197 -21.23 9.83 -28.48
N ASP A 198 -21.62 10.65 -29.48
CA ASP A 198 -22.84 10.44 -30.25
C ASP A 198 -22.48 10.12 -31.71
N PRO A 199 -22.67 8.87 -32.15
CA PRO A 199 -22.36 8.47 -33.53
C PRO A 199 -23.16 9.24 -34.61
N LYS A 200 -24.32 9.76 -34.25
CA LYS A 200 -25.19 10.55 -35.14
C LYS A 200 -24.74 12.03 -35.23
N ASN A 201 -23.99 12.51 -34.26
CA ASN A 201 -23.54 13.89 -34.20
C ASN A 201 -22.00 14.00 -34.32
N LYS A 202 -21.49 13.91 -35.53
CA LYS A 202 -20.04 13.98 -35.81
C LYS A 202 -19.41 15.36 -35.55
N ARG A 203 -20.19 16.38 -35.17
CA ARG A 203 -19.67 17.74 -34.85
C ARG A 203 -19.07 17.78 -33.43
N LYS A 204 -19.44 16.88 -32.54
CA LYS A 204 -18.93 16.77 -31.16
C LYS A 204 -18.01 15.55 -31.05
N SER A 205 -16.73 15.76 -31.27
CA SER A 205 -15.71 14.72 -31.09
C SER A 205 -14.75 15.10 -29.95
N TRP A 206 -14.27 14.08 -29.25
CA TRP A 206 -13.17 14.20 -28.30
C TRP A 206 -11.88 13.72 -29.00
N GLY A 207 -10.96 14.63 -29.20
CA GLY A 207 -9.73 14.36 -29.97
C GLY A 207 -8.49 14.29 -29.10
N VAL A 208 -7.49 13.59 -29.59
CA VAL A 208 -6.14 13.60 -29.05
C VAL A 208 -5.49 14.96 -29.36
N PRO A 209 -4.71 15.57 -28.45
CA PRO A 209 -3.98 16.80 -28.72
C PRO A 209 -3.08 16.68 -29.94
N LYS A 210 -3.10 17.68 -30.82
CA LYS A 210 -2.35 17.65 -32.09
C LYS A 210 -0.84 17.44 -31.90
N VAL A 211 -0.28 17.94 -30.79
CA VAL A 211 1.14 17.77 -30.47
C VAL A 211 1.53 16.29 -30.37
N LEU A 212 0.66 15.43 -29.81
CA LEU A 212 0.93 13.99 -29.68
C LEU A 212 0.83 13.23 -31.01
N LEU A 213 0.18 13.84 -32.02
CA LEU A 213 0.02 13.27 -33.37
C LEU A 213 1.07 13.79 -34.36
N SER A 214 1.88 14.79 -33.95
CA SER A 214 2.78 15.53 -34.84
C SER A 214 4.04 14.74 -35.25
N GLY A 215 4.41 13.68 -34.51
CA GLY A 215 5.71 13.00 -34.66
C GLY A 215 6.92 13.82 -34.22
N ASN A 216 6.72 15.06 -33.74
CA ASN A 216 7.80 15.92 -33.26
C ASN A 216 8.17 15.54 -31.80
N HIS A 217 9.18 14.68 -31.66
CA HIS A 217 9.61 14.17 -30.36
C HIS A 217 9.94 15.27 -29.33
N LYS A 218 10.52 16.39 -29.76
CA LYS A 218 10.85 17.52 -28.86
C LYS A 218 9.59 18.16 -28.26
N GLU A 219 8.57 18.41 -29.07
CA GLU A 219 7.31 19.00 -28.61
C GLU A 219 6.47 17.99 -27.80
N ILE A 220 6.50 16.71 -28.17
CA ILE A 220 5.88 15.63 -27.41
C ILE A 220 6.53 15.53 -26.02
N GLN A 221 7.85 15.56 -25.93
CA GLN A 221 8.56 15.52 -24.64
C GLN A 221 8.26 16.76 -23.78
N LYS A 222 8.16 17.96 -24.39
CA LYS A 222 7.70 19.15 -23.66
C LYS A 222 6.28 19.00 -23.14
N TYR A 223 5.39 18.36 -23.90
CA TYR A 223 4.02 18.08 -23.46
C TYR A 223 4.01 17.15 -22.23
N HIS A 224 4.79 16.07 -22.26
CA HIS A 224 4.89 15.12 -21.11
C HIS A 224 5.54 15.75 -19.88
N ASN A 225 6.45 16.72 -20.06
CA ASN A 225 7.12 17.41 -18.95
C ASN A 225 6.35 18.64 -18.42
N LYS A 226 5.21 19.00 -19.02
CA LYS A 226 4.35 20.06 -18.46
C LYS A 226 3.63 19.49 -17.24
N SER A 227 4.12 19.85 -16.04
CA SER A 227 3.34 19.74 -14.81
C SER A 227 2.05 20.58 -14.97
N ASN A 228 0.90 19.96 -14.71
CA ASN A 228 -0.36 20.67 -14.55
C ASN A 228 -0.38 21.38 -13.22
#